data_bff145f0c106f004b339d3b3e29bc696
#
_entry.id   bff145f0c106f004b339d3b3e29bc696
#
_cell.length_a   1.000
_cell.length_b   1.000
_cell.length_c   1.000
_cell.angle_alpha   90.00
_cell.angle_beta   90.00
_cell.angle_gamma   90.00
#
_symmetry.space_group_name_H-M   'P 1'
#
loop_
_entity.id
_entity.type
_entity.pdbx_description
1 polymer ?
#
loop_
_entity_poly.entity_id
_entity_poly.type
_entity_poly.pdbx_seq_one_letter_code
_entity_poly.pdbx_strand_id
1 'polypeptide(L)'
;MTHEGALSRRDVIEHLRVNDCAPSTGAVKVGLEQEWHTYRLADPSRHLLPDEVLSAATSAGRLPCGSNVTVEPGGQVEVATPPAEPWWRALEALRVDGVVVRQRLAAAGIAALAAGIDPFREPARTLTQPRYDAMQAYFDLWGREGRRMMSSCASIQVNIDSGDAATLERRWDVAHRVGPAVAAAFACSPDPVHRSERLAMWNAMDPTRTKPVLATGRLVEDWSTYVLSARLMLLRDDVGGCVTVEQPITFGEWVDQGISGRRPCLADLEYHCTTLFPPVRPRGWLELRWLDSLPAGLAEVASAAVTALLIDAEAGSAAVEACAYVDTVASWTTTATLGPRDPDLAAAGAATLTAAAEALDRSDAPAAWAEAVGEAAERWPAKGRCPADDLEDRLAAGATALDLADPPEEVHGWP
;
A
#
# COMPACT_ATOMS: atom_id res chain seq x y z
N MET A 1 -18.60 -7.11 30.22
CA MET A 1 -17.49 -6.28 29.74
C MET A 1 -17.66 -4.92 30.36
N THR A 2 -16.65 -4.42 31.06
CA THR A 2 -16.66 -3.09 31.69
C THR A 2 -16.87 -2.07 30.60
N HIS A 3 -17.91 -1.22 30.74
CA HIS A 3 -18.08 -0.03 29.93
C HIS A 3 -16.86 0.87 30.19
N GLU A 4 -15.84 0.78 29.36
CA GLU A 4 -14.82 1.81 29.28
C GLU A 4 -15.54 3.12 29.01
N GLY A 5 -15.16 4.18 29.72
CA GLY A 5 -15.86 5.47 29.63
C GLY A 5 -15.92 6.02 28.23
N ALA A 6 -16.92 6.84 27.94
CA ALA A 6 -17.05 7.52 26.66
C ALA A 6 -15.79 8.34 26.36
N LEU A 7 -15.24 8.22 25.16
CA LEU A 7 -14.05 8.97 24.74
C LEU A 7 -14.34 10.46 24.62
N SER A 8 -13.38 11.28 25.05
CA SER A 8 -13.27 12.68 24.66
C SER A 8 -12.27 12.83 23.50
N ARG A 9 -12.28 13.97 22.80
CA ARG A 9 -11.26 14.29 21.79
C ARG A 9 -9.83 14.21 22.34
N ARG A 10 -9.63 14.58 23.60
CA ARG A 10 -8.34 14.49 24.28
C ARG A 10 -7.90 13.03 24.43
N ASP A 11 -8.82 12.13 24.80
CA ASP A 11 -8.50 10.71 24.95
C ASP A 11 -8.14 10.09 23.59
N VAL A 12 -8.82 10.49 22.49
CA VAL A 12 -8.49 10.08 21.13
C VAL A 12 -7.06 10.52 20.78
N ILE A 13 -6.72 11.80 20.94
CA ILE A 13 -5.39 12.34 20.63
C ILE A 13 -4.31 11.62 21.44
N GLU A 14 -4.55 11.41 22.74
CA GLU A 14 -3.59 10.75 23.62
C GLU A 14 -3.39 9.27 23.22
N HIS A 15 -4.47 8.56 22.89
CA HIS A 15 -4.36 7.19 22.39
C HIS A 15 -3.55 7.08 21.11
N LEU A 16 -3.83 7.95 20.12
CA LEU A 16 -3.10 7.97 18.85
C LEU A 16 -1.63 8.34 19.05
N ARG A 17 -1.34 9.27 19.96
CA ARG A 17 0.02 9.67 20.31
C ARG A 17 0.86 8.52 20.86
N VAL A 18 0.29 7.67 21.74
CA VAL A 18 1.02 6.61 22.43
C VAL A 18 1.00 5.26 21.70
N ASN A 19 0.14 5.09 20.70
CA ASN A 19 0.03 3.85 19.94
C ASN A 19 0.42 4.05 18.47
N ASP A 20 -0.34 4.86 17.72
CA ASP A 20 -0.12 5.01 16.28
C ASP A 20 1.15 5.82 15.97
N CYS A 21 1.37 6.91 16.73
CA CYS A 21 2.49 7.84 16.57
C CYS A 21 3.62 7.60 17.57
N ALA A 22 3.71 6.40 18.12
CA ALA A 22 4.73 6.05 19.11
C ALA A 22 6.12 5.98 18.47
N PRO A 23 7.12 6.66 19.04
CA PRO A 23 8.52 6.41 18.68
C PRO A 23 8.93 4.97 19.01
N SER A 24 9.85 4.43 18.25
CA SER A 24 10.48 3.14 18.50
C SER A 24 11.95 3.30 18.84
N THR A 25 12.54 2.30 19.48
CA THR A 25 13.96 2.27 19.85
C THR A 25 14.62 1.02 19.27
N GLY A 26 15.93 1.09 19.04
CA GLY A 26 16.70 0.00 18.47
C GLY A 26 17.02 0.17 17.01
N ALA A 27 17.51 -0.88 16.38
CA ALA A 27 17.81 -0.89 14.95
C ALA A 27 16.50 -0.90 14.13
N VAL A 28 16.57 -0.27 12.97
CA VAL A 28 15.41 -0.13 12.09
C VAL A 28 15.02 -1.48 11.50
N LYS A 29 13.76 -1.86 11.66
CA LYS A 29 13.17 -3.01 10.99
C LYS A 29 12.25 -2.55 9.86
N VAL A 30 12.18 -3.37 8.82
CA VAL A 30 11.28 -3.20 7.69
C VAL A 30 10.53 -4.49 7.46
N GLY A 31 9.22 -4.39 7.22
CA GLY A 31 8.37 -5.45 6.71
C GLY A 31 7.77 -5.03 5.38
N LEU A 32 7.52 -5.99 4.51
CA LEU A 32 6.97 -5.77 3.18
C LEU A 32 5.72 -6.62 2.98
N GLU A 33 4.76 -6.06 2.27
CA GLU A 33 3.59 -6.79 1.82
C GLU A 33 3.51 -6.66 0.30
N GLN A 34 3.24 -7.75 -0.39
CA GLN A 34 2.96 -7.74 -1.82
C GLN A 34 1.75 -8.59 -2.12
N GLU A 35 0.88 -8.08 -2.98
CA GLU A 35 -0.33 -8.71 -3.44
C GLU A 35 -0.20 -9.08 -4.94
N TRP A 36 -0.81 -10.21 -5.36
CA TRP A 36 -0.93 -10.64 -6.76
C TRP A 36 -2.36 -11.01 -7.09
N HIS A 37 -2.81 -10.65 -8.27
CA HIS A 37 -4.02 -11.22 -8.86
C HIS A 37 -3.81 -12.69 -9.21
N THR A 38 -4.79 -13.53 -8.93
CA THR A 38 -4.69 -14.98 -9.15
C THR A 38 -5.59 -15.43 -10.29
N TYR A 39 -5.07 -16.26 -11.20
CA TYR A 39 -5.77 -16.75 -12.37
C TYR A 39 -5.72 -18.26 -12.47
N ARG A 40 -6.85 -18.93 -12.76
CA ARG A 40 -6.86 -20.35 -13.07
C ARG A 40 -6.27 -20.58 -14.46
N LEU A 41 -5.24 -21.43 -14.58
CA LEU A 41 -4.60 -21.72 -15.88
C LEU A 41 -5.59 -22.31 -16.90
N ALA A 42 -6.52 -23.18 -16.45
CA ALA A 42 -7.52 -23.81 -17.31
C ALA A 42 -8.68 -22.87 -17.73
N ASP A 43 -8.96 -21.83 -16.93
CA ASP A 43 -10.01 -20.84 -17.19
C ASP A 43 -9.67 -19.51 -16.52
N PRO A 44 -8.89 -18.64 -17.18
CA PRO A 44 -8.48 -17.36 -16.62
C PRO A 44 -9.62 -16.37 -16.37
N SER A 45 -10.80 -16.60 -16.95
CA SER A 45 -11.97 -15.74 -16.74
C SER A 45 -12.64 -15.94 -15.37
N ARG A 46 -12.43 -17.11 -14.76
CA ARG A 46 -13.02 -17.48 -13.49
C ARG A 46 -12.27 -16.85 -12.31
N HIS A 47 -13.02 -16.17 -11.41
CA HIS A 47 -12.49 -15.76 -10.11
C HIS A 47 -12.29 -16.97 -9.21
N LEU A 48 -11.16 -17.01 -8.50
CA LEU A 48 -10.83 -18.06 -7.54
C LEU A 48 -11.45 -17.74 -6.17
N LEU A 49 -11.86 -18.78 -5.47
CA LEU A 49 -12.31 -18.61 -4.08
C LEU A 49 -11.09 -18.49 -3.14
N PRO A 50 -11.20 -17.72 -2.04
CA PRO A 50 -10.11 -17.52 -1.09
C PRO A 50 -9.49 -18.82 -0.57
N ASP A 51 -10.32 -19.83 -0.28
CA ASP A 51 -9.85 -21.13 0.22
C ASP A 51 -9.05 -21.91 -0.85
N GLU A 52 -9.40 -21.78 -2.14
CA GLU A 52 -8.64 -22.39 -3.23
C GLU A 52 -7.23 -21.78 -3.30
N VAL A 53 -7.13 -20.46 -3.23
CA VAL A 53 -5.86 -19.72 -3.28
C VAL A 53 -5.03 -19.99 -2.03
N LEU A 54 -5.60 -19.82 -0.85
CA LEU A 54 -4.90 -20.00 0.43
C LEU A 54 -4.38 -21.43 0.59
N SER A 55 -5.22 -22.44 0.29
CA SER A 55 -4.82 -23.84 0.36
C SER A 55 -3.67 -24.16 -0.59
N ALA A 56 -3.67 -23.59 -1.81
CA ALA A 56 -2.58 -23.76 -2.76
C ALA A 56 -1.29 -23.11 -2.25
N ALA A 57 -1.36 -21.84 -1.86
CA ALA A 57 -0.20 -21.06 -1.44
C ALA A 57 0.46 -21.59 -0.15
N THR A 58 -0.31 -22.24 0.72
CA THR A 58 0.18 -22.77 2.01
C THR A 58 0.40 -24.30 2.02
N SER A 59 0.24 -24.99 0.87
CA SER A 59 0.16 -26.45 0.75
C SER A 59 1.34 -27.22 1.31
N ALA A 60 2.56 -26.67 1.35
CA ALA A 60 3.77 -27.32 1.84
C ALA A 60 4.27 -26.75 3.18
N GLY A 61 3.39 -26.21 4.01
CA GLY A 61 3.74 -25.68 5.33
C GLY A 61 4.33 -24.25 5.27
N ARG A 62 5.12 -23.90 6.28
CA ARG A 62 5.67 -22.56 6.44
C ARG A 62 6.58 -22.15 5.26
N LEU A 63 6.60 -20.87 4.97
CA LEU A 63 7.54 -20.29 3.99
C LEU A 63 8.96 -20.22 4.58
N PRO A 64 9.99 -20.32 3.74
CA PRO A 64 11.40 -20.38 4.17
C PRO A 64 11.83 -19.23 5.08
N CYS A 65 11.42 -18.00 4.76
CA CYS A 65 11.75 -16.79 5.52
C CYS A 65 10.70 -16.43 6.55
N GLY A 66 9.61 -17.21 6.65
CA GLY A 66 8.57 -17.05 7.66
C GLY A 66 7.50 -16.03 7.33
N SER A 67 7.36 -15.61 6.08
CA SER A 67 6.28 -14.73 5.65
C SER A 67 4.91 -15.36 5.88
N ASN A 68 3.92 -14.52 6.17
CA ASN A 68 2.52 -14.91 6.23
C ASN A 68 1.90 -14.84 4.84
N VAL A 69 0.90 -15.69 4.60
CA VAL A 69 0.08 -15.64 3.38
C VAL A 69 -1.36 -15.38 3.76
N THR A 70 -1.97 -14.39 3.14
CA THR A 70 -3.38 -14.04 3.25
C THR A 70 -4.04 -13.95 1.88
N VAL A 71 -5.36 -13.81 1.85
CA VAL A 71 -6.12 -13.65 0.60
C VAL A 71 -7.09 -12.49 0.76
N GLU A 72 -7.02 -11.57 -0.17
CA GLU A 72 -7.81 -10.37 -0.22
C GLU A 72 -9.24 -10.62 -0.75
N PRO A 73 -10.21 -9.69 -0.58
CA PRO A 73 -11.61 -9.90 -0.93
C PRO A 73 -11.90 -10.27 -2.38
N GLY A 74 -11.02 -9.95 -3.32
CA GLY A 74 -11.14 -10.33 -4.74
C GLY A 74 -10.41 -11.63 -5.11
N GLY A 75 -9.79 -12.32 -4.14
CA GLY A 75 -9.01 -13.53 -4.38
C GLY A 75 -7.52 -13.25 -4.68
N GLN A 76 -7.06 -12.01 -4.48
CA GLN A 76 -5.63 -11.69 -4.58
C GLN A 76 -4.89 -12.40 -3.42
N VAL A 77 -3.75 -13.02 -3.72
CA VAL A 77 -2.86 -13.58 -2.71
C VAL A 77 -1.91 -12.49 -2.22
N GLU A 78 -1.75 -12.41 -0.91
CA GLU A 78 -0.81 -11.50 -0.26
C GLU A 78 0.29 -12.30 0.44
N VAL A 79 1.52 -11.79 0.34
CA VAL A 79 2.68 -12.26 1.10
C VAL A 79 3.17 -11.10 1.96
N ALA A 80 3.14 -11.28 3.29
CA ALA A 80 3.61 -10.31 4.27
C ALA A 80 4.85 -10.85 4.98
N THR A 81 6.03 -10.20 4.78
CA THR A 81 7.28 -10.63 5.41
C THR A 81 7.30 -10.29 6.90
N PRO A 82 8.04 -11.05 7.73
CA PRO A 82 8.34 -10.60 9.08
C PRO A 82 9.19 -9.33 9.03
N PRO A 83 9.03 -8.41 10.02
CA PRO A 83 9.93 -7.26 10.15
C PRO A 83 11.37 -7.72 10.33
N ALA A 84 12.26 -7.28 9.46
CA ALA A 84 13.64 -7.77 9.40
C ALA A 84 14.68 -6.73 9.83
N GLU A 85 15.74 -7.23 10.47
CA GLU A 85 17.00 -6.55 10.77
C GLU A 85 18.17 -7.47 10.39
N PRO A 86 19.12 -7.03 9.57
CA PRO A 86 19.12 -5.75 8.86
C PRO A 86 17.96 -5.66 7.88
N TRP A 87 17.48 -4.44 7.65
CA TRP A 87 16.25 -4.14 6.93
C TRP A 87 16.16 -4.76 5.52
N TRP A 88 17.30 -4.88 4.80
CA TRP A 88 17.34 -5.44 3.44
C TRP A 88 17.01 -6.95 3.39
N ARG A 89 17.06 -7.66 4.52
CA ARG A 89 16.56 -9.04 4.60
C ARG A 89 15.06 -9.15 4.35
N ALA A 90 14.30 -8.07 4.52
CA ALA A 90 12.88 -8.07 4.13
C ALA A 90 12.72 -8.19 2.60
N LEU A 91 13.63 -7.57 1.82
CA LEU A 91 13.67 -7.70 0.35
C LEU A 91 13.97 -9.15 -0.06
N GLU A 92 14.97 -9.76 0.57
CA GLU A 92 15.33 -11.16 0.34
C GLU A 92 14.17 -12.10 0.74
N ALA A 93 13.50 -11.82 1.87
CA ALA A 93 12.37 -12.60 2.32
C ALA A 93 11.19 -12.52 1.33
N LEU A 94 10.89 -11.31 0.83
CA LEU A 94 9.85 -11.14 -0.18
C LEU A 94 10.18 -11.92 -1.46
N ARG A 95 11.42 -11.83 -1.95
CA ARG A 95 11.89 -12.55 -3.13
C ARG A 95 11.80 -14.07 -2.96
N VAL A 96 12.39 -14.61 -1.88
CA VAL A 96 12.46 -16.06 -1.65
C VAL A 96 11.07 -16.65 -1.39
N ASP A 97 10.31 -16.05 -0.48
CA ASP A 97 8.98 -16.54 -0.12
C ASP A 97 7.97 -16.33 -1.27
N GLY A 98 8.11 -15.22 -2.02
CA GLY A 98 7.32 -14.94 -3.22
C GLY A 98 7.52 -16.00 -4.32
N VAL A 99 8.78 -16.44 -4.58
CA VAL A 99 9.07 -17.55 -5.49
C VAL A 99 8.36 -18.82 -5.03
N VAL A 100 8.49 -19.18 -3.75
CA VAL A 100 7.87 -20.39 -3.20
C VAL A 100 6.34 -20.34 -3.31
N VAL A 101 5.72 -19.19 -3.03
CA VAL A 101 4.26 -19.03 -3.19
C VAL A 101 3.85 -19.20 -4.66
N ARG A 102 4.54 -18.55 -5.60
CA ARG A 102 4.25 -18.72 -7.05
C ARG A 102 4.44 -20.15 -7.51
N GLN A 103 5.46 -20.88 -7.03
CA GLN A 103 5.66 -22.29 -7.32
C GLN A 103 4.49 -23.16 -6.82
N ARG A 104 4.03 -22.92 -5.60
CA ARG A 104 2.90 -23.66 -5.01
C ARG A 104 1.59 -23.38 -5.75
N LEU A 105 1.35 -22.12 -6.10
CA LEU A 105 0.21 -21.73 -6.93
C LEU A 105 0.26 -22.40 -8.30
N ALA A 106 1.41 -22.35 -8.98
CA ALA A 106 1.60 -22.98 -10.29
C ALA A 106 1.37 -24.49 -10.24
N ALA A 107 1.84 -25.19 -9.19
CA ALA A 107 1.59 -26.61 -8.99
C ALA A 107 0.10 -26.95 -8.81
N ALA A 108 -0.70 -25.98 -8.32
CA ALA A 108 -2.15 -26.08 -8.21
C ALA A 108 -2.90 -25.57 -9.46
N GLY A 109 -2.20 -25.22 -10.54
CA GLY A 109 -2.79 -24.69 -11.77
C GLY A 109 -3.29 -23.25 -11.63
N ILE A 110 -2.61 -22.44 -10.81
CA ILE A 110 -2.92 -21.02 -10.55
C ILE A 110 -1.70 -20.18 -10.95
N ALA A 111 -1.91 -19.14 -11.76
CA ALA A 111 -0.92 -18.12 -12.08
C ALA A 111 -1.12 -16.88 -11.15
N ALA A 112 -0.02 -16.19 -10.85
CA ALA A 112 0.00 -14.95 -10.09
C ALA A 112 0.46 -13.79 -11.00
N LEU A 113 -0.31 -12.70 -11.06
CA LEU A 113 -0.03 -11.53 -11.89
C LEU A 113 0.08 -10.29 -11.00
N ALA A 114 1.19 -9.56 -11.13
CA ALA A 114 1.42 -8.32 -10.45
C ALA A 114 1.04 -7.13 -11.35
N ALA A 115 0.05 -6.38 -10.94
CA ALA A 115 -0.38 -5.10 -11.49
C ALA A 115 -1.23 -4.40 -10.42
N GLY A 116 -1.29 -3.08 -10.42
CA GLY A 116 -2.09 -2.36 -9.42
C GLY A 116 -3.60 -2.61 -9.52
N ILE A 117 -4.09 -2.93 -10.73
CA ILE A 117 -5.48 -3.32 -11.02
C ILE A 117 -5.46 -4.56 -11.92
N ASP A 118 -6.44 -5.45 -11.75
CA ASP A 118 -6.67 -6.59 -12.65
C ASP A 118 -7.10 -6.06 -14.04
N PRO A 119 -6.26 -6.23 -15.09
CA PRO A 119 -6.56 -5.65 -16.39
C PRO A 119 -7.51 -6.50 -17.25
N PHE A 120 -7.92 -7.69 -16.78
CA PHE A 120 -8.63 -8.67 -17.60
C PHE A 120 -10.04 -8.99 -17.13
N ARG A 121 -10.34 -8.81 -15.85
CA ARG A 121 -11.61 -9.26 -15.28
C ARG A 121 -12.38 -8.10 -14.63
N GLU A 122 -13.69 -8.16 -14.73
CA GLU A 122 -14.56 -7.28 -13.94
C GLU A 122 -14.40 -7.58 -12.44
N PRO A 123 -14.47 -6.56 -11.59
CA PRO A 123 -14.33 -6.71 -10.14
C PRO A 123 -15.37 -7.66 -9.56
N ALA A 124 -14.94 -8.69 -8.85
CA ALA A 124 -15.82 -9.61 -8.14
C ALA A 124 -15.26 -9.93 -6.75
N ARG A 125 -16.06 -9.68 -5.73
CA ARG A 125 -15.72 -10.03 -4.35
C ARG A 125 -16.00 -11.52 -4.11
N THR A 126 -14.96 -12.26 -3.78
CA THR A 126 -15.04 -13.71 -3.51
C THR A 126 -15.01 -14.04 -2.02
N LEU A 127 -14.48 -13.15 -1.17
CA LEU A 127 -14.46 -13.30 0.29
C LEU A 127 -15.72 -12.68 0.91
N THR A 128 -16.51 -13.52 1.58
CA THR A 128 -17.75 -13.13 2.26
C THR A 128 -17.56 -13.10 3.77
N GLN A 129 -17.54 -11.91 4.36
CA GLN A 129 -17.50 -11.70 5.81
C GLN A 129 -18.35 -10.47 6.16
N PRO A 130 -19.00 -10.41 7.34
CA PRO A 130 -19.85 -9.29 7.75
C PRO A 130 -19.20 -7.92 7.62
N ARG A 131 -17.90 -7.82 7.92
CA ARG A 131 -17.11 -6.60 7.74
C ARG A 131 -17.08 -6.14 6.28
N TYR A 132 -16.78 -7.03 5.35
CA TYR A 132 -16.69 -6.69 3.92
C TYR A 132 -18.05 -6.42 3.29
N ASP A 133 -19.11 -7.08 3.79
CA ASP A 133 -20.48 -6.79 3.37
C ASP A 133 -20.86 -5.36 3.75
N ALA A 134 -20.59 -4.96 5.00
CA ALA A 134 -20.86 -3.62 5.49
C ALA A 134 -19.95 -2.56 4.85
N MET A 135 -18.67 -2.85 4.60
CA MET A 135 -17.77 -1.96 3.86
C MET A 135 -18.25 -1.72 2.44
N GLN A 136 -18.67 -2.77 1.73
CA GLN A 136 -19.22 -2.64 0.39
C GLN A 136 -20.49 -1.79 0.39
N ALA A 137 -21.41 -2.05 1.32
CA ALA A 137 -22.63 -1.26 1.45
C ALA A 137 -22.34 0.23 1.70
N TYR A 138 -21.32 0.52 2.54
CA TYR A 138 -20.88 1.90 2.75
C TYR A 138 -20.33 2.54 1.47
N PHE A 139 -19.43 1.86 0.77
CA PHE A 139 -18.83 2.43 -0.44
C PHE A 139 -19.84 2.62 -1.56
N ASP A 140 -20.85 1.77 -1.65
CA ASP A 140 -21.95 1.89 -2.63
C ASP A 140 -22.73 3.21 -2.49
N LEU A 141 -22.69 3.86 -1.31
CA LEU A 141 -23.27 5.20 -1.13
C LEU A 141 -22.52 6.28 -1.92
N TRP A 142 -21.25 6.05 -2.24
CA TRP A 142 -20.35 7.03 -2.86
C TRP A 142 -20.00 6.70 -4.31
N GLY A 143 -20.36 5.54 -4.82
CA GLY A 143 -20.09 5.10 -6.18
C GLY A 143 -19.52 3.68 -6.26
N ARG A 144 -19.06 3.31 -7.44
CA ARG A 144 -18.58 1.94 -7.71
C ARG A 144 -17.13 1.68 -7.29
N GLU A 145 -16.34 2.73 -7.04
CA GLU A 145 -14.89 2.61 -6.89
C GLU A 145 -14.48 1.83 -5.63
N GLY A 146 -15.30 1.87 -4.58
CA GLY A 146 -15.06 1.06 -3.39
C GLY A 146 -15.16 -0.45 -3.63
N ARG A 147 -16.09 -0.90 -4.48
CA ARG A 147 -16.16 -2.32 -4.88
C ARG A 147 -14.94 -2.72 -5.69
N ARG A 148 -14.52 -1.87 -6.62
CA ARG A 148 -13.32 -2.09 -7.43
C ARG A 148 -12.08 -2.18 -6.57
N MET A 149 -11.93 -1.26 -5.61
CA MET A 149 -10.82 -1.28 -4.66
C MET A 149 -10.76 -2.60 -3.89
N MET A 150 -11.88 -3.07 -3.34
CA MET A 150 -11.93 -4.31 -2.56
C MET A 150 -11.64 -5.57 -3.38
N SER A 151 -11.88 -5.55 -4.70
CA SER A 151 -11.91 -6.77 -5.51
C SER A 151 -10.93 -6.81 -6.67
N SER A 152 -10.34 -5.67 -7.05
CA SER A 152 -9.47 -5.56 -8.22
C SER A 152 -8.14 -4.89 -7.95
N CYS A 153 -7.87 -4.45 -6.72
CA CYS A 153 -6.59 -3.84 -6.35
C CYS A 153 -5.56 -4.87 -5.94
N ALA A 154 -4.30 -4.59 -6.28
CA ALA A 154 -3.14 -5.20 -5.68
C ALA A 154 -2.02 -4.15 -5.49
N SER A 155 -1.28 -4.25 -4.40
CA SER A 155 -0.30 -3.24 -3.99
C SER A 155 0.98 -3.85 -3.45
N ILE A 156 1.98 -2.98 -3.27
CA ILE A 156 3.11 -3.20 -2.38
C ILE A 156 2.98 -2.23 -1.23
N GLN A 157 3.22 -2.71 -0.02
CA GLN A 157 3.26 -1.90 1.18
C GLN A 157 4.63 -2.03 1.83
N VAL A 158 5.20 -0.88 2.20
CA VAL A 158 6.47 -0.82 2.95
C VAL A 158 6.15 -0.38 4.37
N ASN A 159 6.45 -1.25 5.33
CA ASN A 159 6.28 -1.01 6.75
C ASN A 159 7.65 -0.75 7.38
N ILE A 160 7.87 0.43 7.95
CA ILE A 160 9.13 0.84 8.54
C ILE A 160 8.98 1.31 9.97
N ASP A 161 9.84 0.85 10.88
CA ASP A 161 9.86 1.30 12.27
C ASP A 161 9.88 2.83 12.37
N SER A 162 9.24 3.35 13.41
CA SER A 162 9.16 4.79 13.68
C SER A 162 10.53 5.43 13.86
N GLY A 163 11.42 4.78 14.61
CA GLY A 163 12.63 5.41 15.13
C GLY A 163 12.33 6.33 16.31
N ASP A 164 13.29 7.12 16.76
CA ASP A 164 13.05 8.15 17.77
C ASP A 164 12.10 9.24 17.26
N ALA A 165 11.66 10.14 18.14
CA ALA A 165 10.65 11.15 17.79
C ALA A 165 11.08 12.06 16.62
N ALA A 166 12.34 12.47 16.57
CA ALA A 166 12.85 13.31 15.48
C ALA A 166 12.93 12.55 14.15
N THR A 167 13.34 11.28 14.20
CA THR A 167 13.37 10.38 13.05
C THR A 167 11.97 10.12 12.53
N LEU A 168 10.99 9.89 13.41
CA LEU A 168 9.60 9.64 13.03
C LEU A 168 9.00 10.85 12.30
N GLU A 169 9.17 12.06 12.84
CA GLU A 169 8.69 13.29 12.19
C GLU A 169 9.36 13.51 10.82
N ARG A 170 10.67 13.28 10.72
CA ARG A 170 11.39 13.34 9.44
C ARG A 170 10.87 12.30 8.44
N ARG A 171 10.70 11.04 8.86
CA ARG A 171 10.17 9.97 7.99
C ARG A 171 8.75 10.27 7.53
N TRP A 172 7.93 10.82 8.41
CA TRP A 172 6.58 11.27 8.09
C TRP A 172 6.57 12.33 7.00
N ASP A 173 7.41 13.38 7.15
CA ASP A 173 7.54 14.44 6.16
C ASP A 173 8.06 13.90 4.81
N VAL A 174 9.16 13.15 4.82
CA VAL A 174 9.74 12.56 3.62
C VAL A 174 8.72 11.66 2.89
N ALA A 175 8.05 10.75 3.60
CA ALA A 175 7.09 9.81 3.00
C ALA A 175 5.94 10.52 2.26
N HIS A 176 5.46 11.64 2.78
CA HIS A 176 4.40 12.41 2.14
C HIS A 176 4.90 13.22 0.94
N ARG A 177 6.08 13.83 1.06
CA ARG A 177 6.60 14.74 0.03
C ARG A 177 7.16 14.01 -1.18
N VAL A 178 7.81 12.85 -0.99
CA VAL A 178 8.33 12.05 -2.10
C VAL A 178 7.27 11.12 -2.71
N GLY A 179 6.17 10.86 -1.99
CA GLY A 179 5.14 9.90 -2.38
C GLY A 179 4.64 10.08 -3.82
N PRO A 180 4.22 11.28 -4.26
CA PRO A 180 3.75 11.48 -5.63
C PRO A 180 4.78 11.12 -6.69
N ALA A 181 6.04 11.51 -6.52
CA ALA A 181 7.12 11.28 -7.49
C ALA A 181 7.50 9.79 -7.59
N VAL A 182 7.61 9.11 -6.43
CA VAL A 182 7.96 7.68 -6.40
C VAL A 182 6.79 6.81 -6.88
N ALA A 183 5.55 7.15 -6.49
CA ALA A 183 4.37 6.47 -7.00
C ALA A 183 4.20 6.65 -8.51
N ALA A 184 4.56 7.82 -9.06
CA ALA A 184 4.59 8.05 -10.51
C ALA A 184 5.65 7.17 -11.19
N ALA A 185 6.88 7.13 -10.64
CA ALA A 185 7.98 6.35 -11.22
C ALA A 185 7.68 4.84 -11.28
N PHE A 186 6.91 4.31 -10.34
CA PHE A 186 6.54 2.91 -10.23
C PHE A 186 5.05 2.62 -10.51
N ALA A 187 4.31 3.54 -11.15
CA ALA A 187 2.93 3.26 -11.56
C ALA A 187 2.85 2.01 -12.45
N CYS A 188 1.91 1.10 -12.17
CA CYS A 188 1.77 -0.20 -12.86
C CYS A 188 0.30 -0.66 -12.96
N SER A 189 -0.60 0.25 -13.26
CA SER A 189 -2.01 -0.08 -13.54
C SER A 189 -2.58 0.86 -14.61
N PRO A 190 -2.16 0.66 -15.88
CA PRO A 190 -2.58 1.53 -16.98
C PRO A 190 -4.04 1.29 -17.37
N ASP A 191 -4.75 2.38 -17.62
CA ASP A 191 -5.98 2.40 -18.41
C ASP A 191 -5.85 3.50 -19.49
N PRO A 192 -6.85 3.74 -20.37
CA PRO A 192 -6.75 4.78 -21.40
C PRO A 192 -6.49 6.20 -20.89
N VAL A 193 -6.70 6.47 -19.60
CA VAL A 193 -6.59 7.80 -18.98
C VAL A 193 -5.43 7.85 -17.96
N HIS A 194 -5.17 6.76 -17.23
CA HIS A 194 -4.30 6.75 -16.08
C HIS A 194 -3.06 5.89 -16.27
N ARG A 195 -1.97 6.23 -15.57
CA ARG A 195 -0.78 5.36 -15.38
C ARG A 195 -0.91 4.51 -14.12
N SER A 196 -1.59 5.06 -13.08
CA SER A 196 -2.04 4.28 -11.94
C SER A 196 -3.55 4.43 -11.77
N GLU A 197 -4.33 3.57 -12.42
CA GLU A 197 -5.77 3.47 -12.24
C GLU A 197 -6.11 3.15 -10.77
N ARG A 198 -5.26 2.39 -10.09
CA ARG A 198 -5.41 2.11 -8.67
C ARG A 198 -5.41 3.41 -7.83
N LEU A 199 -4.44 4.30 -8.01
CA LEU A 199 -4.42 5.57 -7.29
C LEU A 199 -5.59 6.48 -7.68
N ALA A 200 -5.97 6.50 -8.96
CA ALA A 200 -7.14 7.26 -9.42
C ALA A 200 -8.42 6.79 -8.71
N MET A 201 -8.59 5.48 -8.60
CA MET A 201 -9.72 4.87 -7.90
C MET A 201 -9.70 5.20 -6.40
N TRP A 202 -8.54 5.10 -5.73
CA TRP A 202 -8.40 5.51 -4.32
C TRP A 202 -8.76 6.99 -4.12
N ASN A 203 -8.33 7.88 -5.03
CA ASN A 203 -8.66 9.30 -4.98
C ASN A 203 -10.16 9.59 -5.19
N ALA A 204 -10.87 8.72 -5.92
CA ALA A 204 -12.29 8.87 -6.25
C ALA A 204 -13.26 8.28 -5.21
N MET A 205 -12.76 7.49 -4.25
CA MET A 205 -13.58 6.91 -3.17
C MET A 205 -13.99 7.98 -2.14
N ASP A 206 -14.17 7.58 -0.89
CA ASP A 206 -14.41 8.51 0.21
C ASP A 206 -13.14 9.29 0.57
N PRO A 207 -13.03 10.57 0.16
CA PRO A 207 -11.80 11.34 0.37
C PRO A 207 -11.47 11.60 1.83
N THR A 208 -12.39 11.38 2.76
CA THR A 208 -12.12 11.58 4.20
C THR A 208 -11.25 10.47 4.78
N ARG A 209 -11.10 9.33 4.04
CA ARG A 209 -10.30 8.18 4.48
C ARG A 209 -9.22 7.73 3.52
N THR A 210 -9.17 8.27 2.28
CA THR A 210 -8.23 7.83 1.25
C THR A 210 -7.29 8.93 0.76
N LYS A 211 -7.63 10.21 0.98
CA LYS A 211 -6.73 11.32 0.62
C LYS A 211 -5.47 11.30 1.48
N PRO A 212 -4.37 11.85 0.95
CA PRO A 212 -3.18 12.09 1.74
C PRO A 212 -3.50 12.89 2.99
N VAL A 213 -2.85 12.56 4.10
CA VAL A 213 -2.88 13.38 5.31
C VAL A 213 -2.17 14.70 4.98
N LEU A 214 -2.73 15.81 5.44
CA LEU A 214 -2.05 17.10 5.31
C LEU A 214 -0.88 17.13 6.31
N ALA A 215 0.30 16.76 5.84
CA ALA A 215 1.50 16.74 6.65
C ALA A 215 2.01 18.17 6.88
N THR A 216 1.92 18.64 8.14
CA THR A 216 2.40 19.96 8.55
C THR A 216 3.72 19.88 9.34
N GLY A 217 4.31 18.69 9.44
CA GLY A 217 5.49 18.38 10.26
C GLY A 217 5.13 18.08 11.72
N ARG A 218 3.85 17.94 12.05
CA ARG A 218 3.34 17.64 13.40
C ARG A 218 2.49 16.38 13.37
N LEU A 219 3.16 15.22 13.30
CA LEU A 219 2.52 13.92 13.08
C LEU A 219 1.28 13.68 13.95
N VAL A 220 1.36 13.94 15.27
CA VAL A 220 0.24 13.63 16.18
C VAL A 220 -0.98 14.49 15.87
N GLU A 221 -0.79 15.78 15.60
CA GLU A 221 -1.87 16.70 15.24
C GLU A 221 -2.44 16.38 13.87
N ASP A 222 -1.56 16.12 12.88
CA ASP A 222 -1.95 15.78 11.51
C ASP A 222 -2.79 14.50 11.49
N TRP A 223 -2.31 13.44 12.15
CA TRP A 223 -3.01 12.16 12.21
C TRP A 223 -4.30 12.23 13.02
N SER A 224 -4.28 12.89 14.19
CA SER A 224 -5.48 13.06 15.00
C SER A 224 -6.57 13.84 14.28
N THR A 225 -6.19 14.90 13.55
CA THR A 225 -7.12 15.67 12.72
C THR A 225 -7.72 14.78 11.63
N TYR A 226 -6.91 13.97 10.97
CA TYR A 226 -7.37 13.04 9.95
C TYR A 226 -8.37 12.02 10.51
N VAL A 227 -8.03 11.35 11.60
CA VAL A 227 -8.89 10.35 12.26
C VAL A 227 -10.22 10.95 12.71
N LEU A 228 -10.19 12.12 13.37
CA LEU A 228 -11.40 12.78 13.86
C LEU A 228 -12.30 13.33 12.74
N SER A 229 -11.71 13.75 11.61
CA SER A 229 -12.49 14.29 10.48
C SER A 229 -12.93 13.23 9.47
N ALA A 230 -12.41 12.00 9.55
CA ALA A 230 -12.87 10.92 8.71
C ALA A 230 -14.31 10.51 9.07
N ARG A 231 -15.13 10.26 8.03
CA ARG A 231 -16.49 9.74 8.21
C ARG A 231 -16.46 8.39 8.90
N LEU A 232 -17.44 8.16 9.76
CA LEU A 232 -17.64 6.86 10.38
C LEU A 232 -18.19 5.89 9.32
N MET A 233 -17.47 4.82 9.05
CA MET A 233 -17.89 3.80 8.06
C MET A 233 -18.80 2.77 8.68
N LEU A 234 -18.40 2.21 9.81
CA LEU A 234 -18.99 1.03 10.41
C LEU A 234 -19.16 1.21 11.93
N LEU A 235 -20.25 0.67 12.45
CA LEU A 235 -20.42 0.40 13.88
C LEU A 235 -20.37 -1.10 14.12
N ARG A 236 -19.66 -1.52 15.17
CA ARG A 236 -19.72 -2.91 15.64
C ARG A 236 -20.87 -3.06 16.61
N ASP A 237 -21.59 -4.17 16.49
CA ASP A 237 -22.57 -4.59 17.48
C ASP A 237 -21.92 -5.48 18.56
N ASP A 238 -22.68 -5.79 19.60
CA ASP A 238 -22.20 -6.57 20.75
C ASP A 238 -21.99 -8.06 20.43
N VAL A 239 -22.42 -8.53 19.24
CA VAL A 239 -22.32 -9.94 18.81
C VAL A 239 -21.28 -10.12 17.69
N GLY A 240 -20.47 -9.07 17.39
CA GLY A 240 -19.41 -9.13 16.40
C GLY A 240 -19.85 -8.84 14.96
N GLY A 241 -21.09 -8.43 14.77
CA GLY A 241 -21.58 -7.89 13.48
C GLY A 241 -21.08 -6.49 13.21
N CYS A 242 -21.21 -6.07 11.95
CA CYS A 242 -20.89 -4.72 11.49
C CYS A 242 -22.11 -4.09 10.83
N VAL A 243 -22.41 -2.87 11.20
CA VAL A 243 -23.50 -2.08 10.60
C VAL A 243 -22.92 -0.89 9.87
N THR A 244 -23.34 -0.70 8.63
CA THR A 244 -22.98 0.45 7.79
C THR A 244 -23.57 1.73 8.36
N VAL A 245 -22.76 2.79 8.40
CA VAL A 245 -23.24 4.13 8.76
C VAL A 245 -23.55 4.89 7.47
N GLU A 246 -24.83 5.08 7.20
CA GLU A 246 -25.31 5.76 5.98
C GLU A 246 -25.20 7.29 6.07
N GLN A 247 -25.24 7.82 7.27
CA GLN A 247 -25.17 9.27 7.50
C GLN A 247 -23.72 9.76 7.44
N PRO A 248 -23.43 10.93 6.85
CA PRO A 248 -22.07 11.45 6.71
C PRO A 248 -21.54 12.06 8.03
N ILE A 249 -21.59 11.29 9.10
CA ILE A 249 -21.10 11.69 10.43
C ILE A 249 -19.61 11.34 10.54
N THR A 250 -18.81 12.28 11.03
CA THR A 250 -17.38 12.05 11.31
C THR A 250 -17.20 11.35 12.66
N PHE A 251 -16.03 10.71 12.83
CA PHE A 251 -15.69 10.14 14.14
C PHE A 251 -15.66 11.21 15.26
N GLY A 252 -15.18 12.41 14.95
CA GLY A 252 -15.17 13.54 15.88
C GLY A 252 -16.57 13.98 16.30
N GLU A 253 -17.53 14.01 15.38
CA GLU A 253 -18.94 14.32 15.73
C GLU A 253 -19.54 13.23 16.61
N TRP A 254 -19.22 11.95 16.36
CA TRP A 254 -19.65 10.86 17.22
C TRP A 254 -19.08 10.98 18.65
N VAL A 255 -17.81 11.37 18.78
CA VAL A 255 -17.18 11.66 20.08
C VAL A 255 -17.92 12.78 20.82
N ASP A 256 -18.25 13.88 20.12
CA ASP A 256 -18.85 15.06 20.74
C ASP A 256 -20.34 14.88 21.09
N GLN A 257 -21.12 14.27 20.21
CA GLN A 257 -22.57 14.29 20.28
C GLN A 257 -23.18 12.92 20.60
N GLY A 258 -22.45 11.82 20.29
CA GLY A 258 -22.99 10.47 20.32
C GLY A 258 -23.87 10.17 19.10
N ILE A 259 -24.16 8.89 18.87
CA ILE A 259 -25.11 8.39 17.87
C ILE A 259 -26.08 7.48 18.58
N SER A 260 -27.40 7.74 18.45
CA SER A 260 -28.47 6.93 19.05
C SER A 260 -28.26 6.69 20.57
N GLY A 261 -27.76 7.71 21.28
CA GLY A 261 -27.49 7.65 22.73
C GLY A 261 -26.19 6.92 23.12
N ARG A 262 -25.42 6.39 22.15
CA ARG A 262 -24.12 5.74 22.37
C ARG A 262 -22.99 6.68 21.96
N ARG A 263 -21.99 6.82 22.84
CA ARG A 263 -20.70 7.46 22.55
C ARG A 263 -19.64 6.39 22.28
N PRO A 264 -18.59 6.69 21.49
CA PRO A 264 -17.56 5.73 21.20
C PRO A 264 -16.72 5.39 22.42
N CYS A 265 -16.24 4.16 22.48
CA CYS A 265 -15.22 3.69 23.39
C CYS A 265 -13.89 3.47 22.65
N LEU A 266 -12.84 3.07 23.37
CA LEU A 266 -11.50 2.83 22.81
C LEU A 266 -11.52 1.80 21.67
N ALA A 267 -12.23 0.70 21.86
CA ALA A 267 -12.35 -0.33 20.83
C ALA A 267 -13.04 0.16 19.54
N ASP A 268 -13.90 1.19 19.63
CA ASP A 268 -14.48 1.83 18.44
C ASP A 268 -13.47 2.71 17.71
N LEU A 269 -12.61 3.43 18.44
CA LEU A 269 -11.51 4.20 17.85
C LEU A 269 -10.53 3.28 17.10
N GLU A 270 -10.06 2.23 17.77
CA GLU A 270 -9.16 1.25 17.16
C GLU A 270 -9.76 0.65 15.89
N TYR A 271 -11.06 0.29 15.94
CA TYR A 271 -11.75 -0.23 14.77
C TYR A 271 -11.91 0.81 13.66
N HIS A 272 -12.23 2.06 14.00
CA HIS A 272 -12.31 3.15 13.04
C HIS A 272 -10.97 3.35 12.31
N CYS A 273 -9.84 3.37 13.04
CA CYS A 273 -8.50 3.47 12.46
C CYS A 273 -8.21 2.35 11.43
N THR A 274 -8.76 1.14 11.62
CA THR A 274 -8.62 0.06 10.61
C THR A 274 -9.37 0.30 9.32
N THR A 275 -10.24 1.30 9.25
CA THR A 275 -11.01 1.69 8.06
C THR A 275 -10.47 2.94 7.37
N LEU A 276 -9.32 3.44 7.78
CA LEU A 276 -8.63 4.58 7.21
C LEU A 276 -7.49 4.11 6.30
N PHE A 277 -7.44 4.62 5.08
CA PHE A 277 -6.56 4.14 4.02
C PHE A 277 -5.78 5.28 3.34
N PRO A 278 -5.16 6.22 4.10
CA PRO A 278 -4.31 7.24 3.47
C PRO A 278 -3.08 6.61 2.83
N PRO A 279 -2.40 7.33 1.92
CA PRO A 279 -1.15 6.87 1.32
C PRO A 279 -0.04 6.52 2.32
N VAL A 280 0.00 7.21 3.46
CA VAL A 280 0.90 6.93 4.58
C VAL A 280 0.08 6.86 5.87
N ARG A 281 0.20 5.76 6.61
CA ARG A 281 -0.56 5.50 7.83
C ARG A 281 0.37 5.16 9.00
N PRO A 282 0.31 5.89 10.13
CA PRO A 282 1.04 5.51 11.33
C PRO A 282 0.27 4.43 12.10
N ARG A 283 0.99 3.44 12.64
CA ARG A 283 0.47 2.30 13.42
C ARG A 283 1.46 1.84 14.49
N GLY A 284 2.22 2.75 15.10
CA GLY A 284 3.42 2.44 15.87
C GLY A 284 4.65 2.18 14.98
N TRP A 285 4.42 2.14 13.68
CA TRP A 285 5.37 2.19 12.56
C TRP A 285 4.74 3.01 11.45
N LEU A 286 5.47 3.33 10.38
CA LEU A 286 4.89 3.95 9.19
C LEU A 286 4.61 2.88 8.13
N GLU A 287 3.37 2.82 7.68
CA GLU A 287 2.88 1.96 6.60
C GLU A 287 2.67 2.81 5.35
N LEU A 288 3.47 2.56 4.32
CA LEU A 288 3.40 3.26 3.04
C LEU A 288 2.63 2.39 2.05
N ARG A 289 1.56 2.93 1.46
CA ARG A 289 0.52 2.20 0.74
C ARG A 289 0.33 2.61 -0.73
N TRP A 290 1.18 3.49 -1.22
CA TRP A 290 0.97 4.16 -2.51
C TRP A 290 1.57 3.44 -3.73
N LEU A 291 2.35 2.38 -3.56
CA LEU A 291 2.87 1.60 -4.68
C LEU A 291 1.81 0.65 -5.24
N ASP A 292 1.67 0.60 -6.55
CA ASP A 292 0.98 -0.47 -7.25
C ASP A 292 1.72 -1.80 -7.03
N SER A 293 1.04 -2.94 -7.18
CA SER A 293 1.73 -4.22 -7.27
C SER A 293 2.60 -4.25 -8.52
N LEU A 294 3.83 -4.73 -8.37
CA LEU A 294 4.87 -4.72 -9.38
C LEU A 294 5.37 -6.15 -9.65
N PRO A 295 5.80 -6.45 -10.89
CA PRO A 295 6.42 -7.72 -11.20
C PRO A 295 7.57 -8.07 -10.25
N ALA A 296 7.79 -9.38 -10.06
CA ALA A 296 8.86 -9.91 -9.22
C ALA A 296 10.23 -9.31 -9.61
N GLY A 297 11.04 -9.00 -8.62
CA GLY A 297 12.28 -8.25 -8.77
C GLY A 297 12.07 -6.73 -8.73
N LEU A 298 11.11 -6.19 -9.48
CA LEU A 298 10.83 -4.75 -9.46
C LEU A 298 10.12 -4.32 -8.17
N ALA A 299 9.31 -5.19 -7.56
CA ALA A 299 8.70 -4.96 -6.26
C ALA A 299 9.75 -4.70 -5.17
N GLU A 300 10.79 -5.51 -5.16
CA GLU A 300 11.91 -5.40 -4.23
C GLU A 300 12.71 -4.11 -4.49
N VAL A 301 12.96 -3.77 -5.77
CA VAL A 301 13.66 -2.53 -6.18
C VAL A 301 12.90 -1.29 -5.69
N ALA A 302 11.59 -1.23 -5.93
CA ALA A 302 10.76 -0.12 -5.45
C ALA A 302 10.77 -0.02 -3.91
N SER A 303 10.67 -1.17 -3.23
CA SER A 303 10.73 -1.23 -1.76
C SER A 303 12.09 -0.81 -1.22
N ALA A 304 13.20 -1.19 -1.88
CA ALA A 304 14.55 -0.77 -1.54
C ALA A 304 14.72 0.75 -1.66
N ALA A 305 14.26 1.34 -2.77
CA ALA A 305 14.30 2.77 -2.99
C ALA A 305 13.55 3.55 -1.91
N VAL A 306 12.30 3.16 -1.63
CA VAL A 306 11.48 3.79 -0.58
C VAL A 306 12.16 3.68 0.78
N THR A 307 12.66 2.51 1.13
CA THR A 307 13.31 2.27 2.41
C THR A 307 14.58 3.11 2.58
N ALA A 308 15.42 3.19 1.55
CA ALA A 308 16.65 3.98 1.57
C ALA A 308 16.37 5.47 1.83
N LEU A 309 15.36 6.05 1.16
CA LEU A 309 14.95 7.45 1.35
C LEU A 309 14.49 7.76 2.79
N LEU A 310 13.88 6.79 3.46
CA LEU A 310 13.38 6.97 4.82
C LEU A 310 14.44 6.71 5.89
N ILE A 311 15.43 5.86 5.60
CA ILE A 311 16.52 5.54 6.54
C ILE A 311 17.61 6.58 6.44
N ASP A 312 18.11 6.87 5.25
CA ASP A 312 19.18 7.83 5.02
C ASP A 312 18.64 9.27 5.03
N ALA A 313 19.12 10.07 5.98
CA ALA A 313 18.64 11.43 6.16
C ALA A 313 19.08 12.38 5.04
N GLU A 314 20.25 12.14 4.45
CA GLU A 314 20.78 12.95 3.36
C GLU A 314 19.98 12.69 2.08
N ALA A 315 19.77 11.42 1.72
CA ALA A 315 18.94 11.03 0.58
C ALA A 315 17.48 11.50 0.73
N GLY A 316 16.91 11.35 1.94
CA GLY A 316 15.57 11.87 2.22
C GLY A 316 15.46 13.38 2.00
N SER A 317 16.47 14.14 2.45
CA SER A 317 16.49 15.60 2.26
C SER A 317 16.65 15.99 0.79
N ALA A 318 17.57 15.32 0.08
CA ALA A 318 17.76 15.55 -1.37
C ALA A 318 16.51 15.22 -2.18
N ALA A 319 15.83 14.11 -1.85
CA ALA A 319 14.59 13.73 -2.49
C ALA A 319 13.45 14.73 -2.23
N VAL A 320 13.34 15.22 -1.00
CA VAL A 320 12.36 16.26 -0.63
C VAL A 320 12.62 17.56 -1.43
N GLU A 321 13.88 17.96 -1.60
CA GLU A 321 14.23 19.12 -2.42
C GLU A 321 13.86 18.90 -3.90
N ALA A 322 14.15 17.71 -4.44
CA ALA A 322 13.78 17.35 -5.80
C ALA A 322 12.27 17.35 -6.04
N CYS A 323 11.48 17.04 -4.99
CA CYS A 323 10.02 16.97 -5.05
C CYS A 323 9.32 18.32 -4.76
N ALA A 324 10.02 19.42 -4.53
CA ALA A 324 9.43 20.69 -4.04
C ALA A 324 8.28 21.25 -4.90
N TYR A 325 8.19 20.87 -6.17
CA TYR A 325 7.12 21.29 -7.09
C TYR A 325 6.00 20.26 -7.24
N VAL A 326 6.19 19.05 -6.72
CA VAL A 326 5.25 17.92 -6.86
C VAL A 326 4.79 17.34 -5.52
N ASP A 327 5.09 17.98 -4.40
CA ASP A 327 4.75 17.54 -3.05
C ASP A 327 3.36 18.01 -2.58
N THR A 328 2.43 18.24 -3.49
CA THR A 328 1.09 18.78 -3.23
C THR A 328 0.03 17.69 -3.25
N VAL A 329 -1.12 17.96 -2.61
CA VAL A 329 -2.29 17.07 -2.70
C VAL A 329 -2.78 16.92 -4.15
N ALA A 330 -2.68 17.98 -4.96
CA ALA A 330 -3.06 17.93 -6.37
C ALA A 330 -2.15 17.00 -7.20
N SER A 331 -0.88 16.89 -6.82
CA SER A 331 0.09 16.03 -7.52
C SER A 331 -0.28 14.55 -7.48
N TRP A 332 -0.99 14.08 -6.45
CA TRP A 332 -1.51 12.71 -6.41
C TRP A 332 -2.48 12.41 -7.57
N THR A 333 -3.27 13.41 -8.00
CA THR A 333 -4.13 13.26 -9.19
C THR A 333 -3.28 13.21 -10.47
N THR A 334 -2.27 14.08 -10.59
CA THR A 334 -1.34 14.09 -11.73
C THR A 334 -0.54 12.79 -11.77
N THR A 335 -0.05 12.30 -10.62
CA THR A 335 0.61 11.00 -10.48
C THR A 335 -0.26 9.87 -11.02
N ALA A 336 -1.52 9.80 -10.61
CA ALA A 336 -2.44 8.76 -11.06
C ALA A 336 -2.70 8.85 -12.57
N THR A 337 -2.88 10.06 -13.12
CA THR A 337 -3.29 10.28 -14.51
C THR A 337 -2.09 10.20 -15.46
N LEU A 338 -1.07 11.00 -15.22
CA LEU A 338 0.04 11.17 -16.15
C LEU A 338 1.27 10.34 -15.77
N GLY A 339 1.48 10.08 -14.47
CA GLY A 339 2.74 9.52 -14.01
C GLY A 339 3.93 10.35 -14.50
N PRO A 340 5.04 9.73 -14.93
CA PRO A 340 6.20 10.43 -15.45
C PRO A 340 6.02 11.06 -16.86
N ARG A 341 4.84 10.93 -17.47
CA ARG A 341 4.51 11.73 -18.67
C ARG A 341 4.37 13.21 -18.32
N ASP A 342 4.13 13.53 -17.05
CA ASP A 342 4.31 14.88 -16.50
C ASP A 342 5.80 15.13 -16.26
N PRO A 343 6.38 16.21 -16.85
CA PRO A 343 7.83 16.46 -16.82
C PRO A 343 8.36 16.76 -15.41
N ASP A 344 7.56 17.37 -14.54
CA ASP A 344 7.97 17.68 -13.16
C ASP A 344 8.01 16.39 -12.32
N LEU A 345 7.02 15.49 -12.48
CA LEU A 345 7.01 14.17 -11.86
C LEU A 345 8.14 13.27 -12.40
N ALA A 346 8.45 13.36 -13.71
CA ALA A 346 9.57 12.64 -14.30
C ALA A 346 10.91 13.06 -13.69
N ALA A 347 11.15 14.37 -13.65
CA ALA A 347 12.39 14.93 -13.10
C ALA A 347 12.53 14.62 -11.60
N ALA A 348 11.47 14.84 -10.82
CA ALA A 348 11.44 14.51 -9.39
C ALA A 348 11.64 13.01 -9.14
N GLY A 349 10.96 12.15 -9.89
CA GLY A 349 11.10 10.70 -9.78
C GLY A 349 12.51 10.20 -10.09
N ALA A 350 13.11 10.68 -11.18
CA ALA A 350 14.49 10.33 -11.54
C ALA A 350 15.49 10.78 -10.46
N ALA A 351 15.41 12.03 -10.01
CA ALA A 351 16.29 12.56 -8.96
C ALA A 351 16.11 11.82 -7.62
N THR A 352 14.87 11.52 -7.24
CA THR A 352 14.56 10.79 -6.02
C THR A 352 15.13 9.37 -6.04
N LEU A 353 14.98 8.64 -7.16
CA LEU A 353 15.54 7.30 -7.29
C LEU A 353 17.08 7.32 -7.35
N THR A 354 17.69 8.35 -7.96
CA THR A 354 19.14 8.54 -7.93
C THR A 354 19.63 8.73 -6.48
N ALA A 355 18.98 9.60 -5.70
CA ALA A 355 19.33 9.78 -4.29
C ALA A 355 19.16 8.48 -3.47
N ALA A 356 18.13 7.67 -3.77
CA ALA A 356 17.94 6.36 -3.14
C ALA A 356 19.08 5.37 -3.51
N ALA A 357 19.50 5.33 -4.77
CA ALA A 357 20.61 4.48 -5.23
C ALA A 357 21.93 4.87 -4.55
N GLU A 358 22.22 6.16 -4.44
CA GLU A 358 23.40 6.67 -3.74
C GLU A 358 23.39 6.31 -2.25
N ALA A 359 22.21 6.37 -1.59
CA ALA A 359 22.05 5.95 -0.20
C ALA A 359 22.28 4.45 -0.03
N LEU A 360 21.79 3.63 -0.96
CA LEU A 360 22.04 2.18 -0.97
C LEU A 360 23.51 1.85 -1.14
N ASP A 361 24.24 2.55 -2.02
CA ASP A 361 25.67 2.38 -2.23
C ASP A 361 26.50 2.72 -0.98
N ARG A 362 26.04 3.68 -0.17
CA ARG A 362 26.64 4.04 1.12
C ARG A 362 26.26 3.11 2.27
N SER A 363 25.28 2.25 2.09
CA SER A 363 24.72 1.38 3.14
C SER A 363 25.42 0.02 3.20
N ASP A 364 25.06 -0.79 4.22
CA ASP A 364 25.50 -2.18 4.35
C ASP A 364 24.63 -3.15 3.51
N ALA A 365 23.69 -2.63 2.70
CA ALA A 365 22.88 -3.46 1.81
C ALA A 365 23.74 -4.00 0.64
N PRO A 366 23.39 -5.16 0.07
CA PRO A 366 24.08 -5.65 -1.13
C PRO A 366 24.10 -4.60 -2.24
N ALA A 367 25.25 -4.37 -2.87
CA ALA A 367 25.45 -3.34 -3.89
C ALA A 367 24.50 -3.47 -5.11
N ALA A 368 24.07 -4.69 -5.40
CA ALA A 368 23.11 -4.96 -6.46
C ALA A 368 21.79 -4.17 -6.33
N TRP A 369 21.37 -3.81 -5.10
CA TRP A 369 20.19 -2.98 -4.90
C TRP A 369 20.41 -1.53 -5.36
N ALA A 370 21.61 -0.97 -5.13
CA ALA A 370 21.98 0.35 -5.61
C ALA A 370 21.97 0.41 -7.15
N GLU A 371 22.58 -0.61 -7.79
CA GLU A 371 22.59 -0.73 -9.25
C GLU A 371 21.16 -0.82 -9.81
N ALA A 372 20.33 -1.70 -9.25
CA ALA A 372 18.97 -1.91 -9.71
C ALA A 372 18.07 -0.68 -9.57
N VAL A 373 18.18 0.07 -8.46
CA VAL A 373 17.45 1.33 -8.28
C VAL A 373 17.93 2.41 -9.25
N GLY A 374 19.25 2.48 -9.50
CA GLY A 374 19.83 3.38 -10.51
C GLY A 374 19.33 3.05 -11.92
N GLU A 375 19.31 1.76 -12.30
CA GLU A 375 18.75 1.31 -13.57
C GLU A 375 17.26 1.66 -13.71
N ALA A 376 16.48 1.51 -12.63
CA ALA A 376 15.07 1.89 -12.62
C ALA A 376 14.88 3.39 -12.88
N ALA A 377 15.71 4.25 -12.26
CA ALA A 377 15.69 5.69 -12.50
C ALA A 377 15.92 6.03 -13.98
N GLU A 378 16.91 5.40 -14.60
CA GLU A 378 17.27 5.63 -16.02
C GLU A 378 16.26 5.00 -16.99
N ARG A 379 15.70 3.85 -16.63
CA ARG A 379 14.79 3.10 -17.51
C ARG A 379 13.44 3.79 -17.66
N TRP A 380 12.89 4.29 -16.56
CA TRP A 380 11.52 4.81 -16.54
C TRP A 380 11.44 6.33 -16.35
N PRO A 381 11.55 6.93 -15.15
CA PRO A 381 11.23 8.34 -14.99
C PRO A 381 12.15 9.27 -15.80
N ALA A 382 13.45 8.98 -15.95
CA ALA A 382 14.34 9.78 -16.79
C ALA A 382 13.92 9.82 -18.28
N LYS A 383 13.07 8.89 -18.73
CA LYS A 383 12.52 8.84 -20.09
C LYS A 383 11.04 9.20 -20.16
N GLY A 384 10.47 9.72 -19.08
CA GLY A 384 9.05 10.03 -18.99
C GLY A 384 8.15 8.78 -19.05
N ARG A 385 8.65 7.62 -18.62
CA ARG A 385 7.95 6.33 -18.60
C ARG A 385 7.86 5.77 -17.19
N CYS A 386 7.01 4.75 -17.03
CA CYS A 386 6.88 3.94 -15.82
C CYS A 386 6.55 2.49 -16.21
N PRO A 387 6.54 1.53 -15.28
CA PRO A 387 6.15 0.15 -15.55
C PRO A 387 4.78 -0.01 -16.22
N ALA A 388 3.84 0.93 -15.98
CA ALA A 388 2.55 0.94 -16.65
C ALA A 388 2.67 1.08 -18.18
N ASP A 389 3.68 1.81 -18.68
CA ASP A 389 3.89 1.94 -20.13
C ASP A 389 4.38 0.62 -20.73
N ASP A 390 5.23 -0.14 -20.04
CA ASP A 390 5.68 -1.46 -20.47
C ASP A 390 4.52 -2.48 -20.43
N LEU A 391 3.64 -2.38 -19.42
CA LEU A 391 2.44 -3.20 -19.33
C LEU A 391 1.43 -2.85 -20.44
N GLU A 392 1.20 -1.57 -20.71
CA GLU A 392 0.33 -1.09 -21.79
C GLU A 392 0.83 -1.59 -23.17
N ASP A 393 2.14 -1.51 -23.42
CA ASP A 393 2.76 -2.01 -24.65
C ASP A 393 2.51 -3.53 -24.84
N ARG A 394 2.62 -4.34 -23.78
CA ARG A 394 2.34 -5.78 -23.80
C ARG A 394 0.85 -6.08 -24.01
N LEU A 395 -0.03 -5.36 -23.34
CA LEU A 395 -1.49 -5.48 -23.53
C LEU A 395 -1.89 -5.13 -24.96
N ALA A 396 -1.34 -4.05 -25.52
CA ALA A 396 -1.57 -3.65 -26.92
C ALA A 396 -1.05 -4.68 -27.92
N ALA A 397 0.00 -5.42 -27.58
CA ALA A 397 0.51 -6.55 -28.36
C ALA A 397 -0.34 -7.83 -28.21
N GLY A 398 -1.41 -7.80 -27.41
CA GLY A 398 -2.33 -8.93 -27.21
C GLY A 398 -1.91 -9.92 -26.13
N ALA A 399 -1.05 -9.51 -25.19
CA ALA A 399 -0.67 -10.36 -24.07
C ALA A 399 -1.90 -10.71 -23.20
N THR A 400 -1.99 -11.97 -22.82
CA THR A 400 -3.04 -12.50 -21.92
C THR A 400 -2.59 -12.40 -20.44
N ALA A 401 -3.51 -12.67 -19.51
CA ALA A 401 -3.18 -12.75 -18.09
C ALA A 401 -2.06 -13.76 -17.80
N LEU A 402 -1.99 -14.84 -18.56
CA LEU A 402 -0.97 -15.88 -18.37
C LEU A 402 0.39 -15.47 -18.96
N ASP A 403 0.40 -14.68 -20.03
CA ASP A 403 1.64 -14.11 -20.60
C ASP A 403 2.25 -13.03 -19.68
N LEU A 404 1.42 -12.36 -18.88
CA LEU A 404 1.82 -11.30 -17.95
C LEU A 404 2.10 -11.82 -16.53
N ALA A 405 1.72 -13.05 -16.23
CA ALA A 405 1.95 -13.64 -14.90
C ALA A 405 3.44 -13.70 -14.57
N ASP A 406 3.75 -13.44 -13.29
CA ASP A 406 5.09 -13.65 -12.76
C ASP A 406 5.46 -15.13 -12.85
N PRO A 407 6.67 -15.45 -13.32
CA PRO A 407 7.11 -16.83 -13.42
C PRO A 407 7.25 -17.46 -12.01
N PRO A 408 7.03 -18.79 -11.91
CA PRO A 408 7.24 -19.50 -10.64
C PRO A 408 8.72 -19.65 -10.28
N GLU A 409 9.61 -19.30 -11.18
CA GLU A 409 11.06 -19.34 -11.04
C GLU A 409 11.60 -18.00 -10.56
N GLU A 410 12.84 -17.99 -10.12
CA GLU A 410 13.53 -16.74 -9.78
C GLU A 410 13.72 -15.90 -11.05
N VAL A 411 13.37 -14.62 -10.98
CA VAL A 411 13.55 -13.70 -12.10
C VAL A 411 15.02 -13.28 -12.15
N HIS A 412 15.73 -13.66 -13.21
CA HIS A 412 17.09 -13.20 -13.45
C HIS A 412 17.07 -11.78 -14.06
N GLY A 413 17.93 -10.91 -13.56
CA GLY A 413 18.10 -9.54 -14.08
C GLY A 413 17.78 -8.42 -13.06
N TRP A 414 17.24 -8.79 -11.90
CA TRP A 414 17.14 -7.95 -10.72
C TRP A 414 17.78 -8.69 -9.55
N PRO A 415 18.32 -7.99 -8.55
CA PRO A 415 19.04 -8.60 -7.44
C PRO A 415 18.20 -9.55 -6.60
#